data_eb98b142284d893836bab79cb2193237
#
_entry.id   eb98b142284d893836bab79cb2193237
#
_cell.length_a   1.000
_cell.length_b   1.000
_cell.length_c   1.000
_cell.angle_alpha   90.00
_cell.angle_beta   90.00
_cell.angle_gamma   90.00
#
_symmetry.space_group_name_H-M   'P 1'
#
loop_
_entity.id
_entity.type
_entity.pdbx_description
1 polymer ?
#
loop_
_entity_poly.entity_id
_entity_poly.type
_entity_poly.pdbx_seq_one_letter_code
_entity_poly.pdbx_strand_id
1 'polypeptide(L)'
;MSNTVSVVISTRKIEEAYLKHVEKMFSHPKTEILVYENDGVESLTQIYNMGLRDSKNDIVVFMHDDLIIETKSMNDKIIKLFSKNPEFGIIGIAGTTDLINGRWWEIKESMCGKVMHEKDGKRWTSKYSKESYPDKVKEVVAVDGLFFAVCKSRIANTFDESFNGFHFYDISFCVSNYISGVKIGLTTKFDIVHKSIGQTNDNWEQNKLLFEEKFKSNLPIRLTNNKTWEEKLIVDWDKVGLAMVTYNSEKRIKQSAFTVPDNVKHFFIVNDGTPYSDECYPSNATVIQHEKNKGVGGAKNTALQALMDAGCEHLFLMEDDVLIKDKNVFEAYIITSLISGIKHMNYALQGPANVKRKDGFASLDGEVEPNPRQVIEYPEKIKVALYPNCVGAFSYYHRSVIEKIGLFDTNFKNAWEHVDHTLVAHLNKFTTPFWWFAD
;
A
#
# COMPACT_ATOMS: atom_id res chain seq x y z
N MET A 1 -0.73 -38.35 -0.63
CA MET A 1 -0.19 -37.33 -1.55
C MET A 1 0.75 -38.02 -2.51
N SER A 2 0.73 -37.61 -3.79
CA SER A 2 1.73 -38.06 -4.76
C SER A 2 3.13 -37.73 -4.25
N ASN A 3 4.10 -38.63 -4.47
CA ASN A 3 5.49 -38.39 -4.10
C ASN A 3 6.28 -37.66 -5.19
N THR A 4 5.57 -37.02 -6.12
CA THR A 4 6.17 -36.35 -7.27
C THR A 4 5.30 -35.19 -7.75
N VAL A 5 5.86 -34.30 -8.57
CA VAL A 5 5.20 -33.11 -9.10
C VAL A 5 5.04 -33.18 -10.63
N SER A 6 4.07 -32.46 -11.16
CA SER A 6 4.02 -32.10 -12.58
C SER A 6 4.52 -30.65 -12.74
N VAL A 7 5.31 -30.40 -13.77
CA VAL A 7 5.82 -29.05 -14.11
C VAL A 7 5.17 -28.63 -15.42
N VAL A 8 4.58 -27.46 -15.44
CA VAL A 8 3.87 -26.88 -16.60
C VAL A 8 4.64 -25.66 -17.08
N ILE A 9 5.01 -25.66 -18.36
CA ILE A 9 5.77 -24.60 -19.01
C ILE A 9 5.04 -24.22 -20.29
N SER A 10 4.73 -22.94 -20.47
CA SER A 10 4.34 -22.38 -21.77
C SER A 10 5.54 -21.71 -22.40
N THR A 11 5.84 -22.01 -23.66
CA THR A 11 7.00 -21.47 -24.37
C THR A 11 6.68 -21.22 -25.83
N ARG A 12 7.28 -20.21 -26.44
CA ARG A 12 7.13 -19.96 -27.89
C ARG A 12 7.89 -20.99 -28.74
N LYS A 13 8.93 -21.57 -28.19
CA LYS A 13 9.75 -22.56 -28.85
C LYS A 13 10.38 -23.48 -27.82
N ILE A 14 10.27 -24.77 -28.06
CA ILE A 14 10.89 -25.78 -27.21
C ILE A 14 12.41 -25.78 -27.40
N GLU A 15 13.15 -25.48 -26.35
CA GLU A 15 14.60 -25.56 -26.30
C GLU A 15 15.06 -26.80 -25.51
N GLU A 16 15.62 -27.78 -26.19
CA GLU A 16 16.04 -29.05 -25.57
C GLU A 16 17.04 -28.86 -24.41
N ALA A 17 17.96 -27.89 -24.54
CA ALA A 17 18.93 -27.59 -23.50
C ALA A 17 18.25 -27.06 -22.22
N TYR A 18 17.19 -26.23 -22.37
CA TYR A 18 16.39 -25.72 -21.25
C TYR A 18 15.62 -26.86 -20.56
N LEU A 19 14.97 -27.74 -21.33
CA LEU A 19 14.25 -28.88 -20.77
C LEU A 19 15.19 -29.82 -20.00
N LYS A 20 16.36 -30.16 -20.52
CA LYS A 20 17.37 -30.92 -19.81
C LYS A 20 17.82 -30.26 -18.49
N HIS A 21 17.88 -28.93 -18.48
CA HIS A 21 18.16 -28.19 -17.25
C HIS A 21 17.01 -28.35 -16.24
N VAL A 22 15.77 -28.18 -16.63
CA VAL A 22 14.60 -28.37 -15.77
C VAL A 22 14.55 -29.80 -15.22
N GLU A 23 14.67 -30.83 -16.07
CA GLU A 23 14.73 -32.23 -15.67
C GLU A 23 15.82 -32.49 -14.62
N LYS A 24 17.01 -31.94 -14.82
CA LYS A 24 18.11 -32.04 -13.87
C LYS A 24 17.81 -31.38 -12.52
N MET A 25 17.13 -30.25 -12.50
CA MET A 25 16.84 -29.53 -11.25
C MET A 25 15.71 -30.20 -10.47
N PHE A 26 14.70 -30.74 -11.13
CA PHE A 26 13.64 -31.50 -10.49
C PHE A 26 14.07 -32.93 -10.11
N SER A 27 14.97 -33.54 -10.85
CA SER A 27 15.77 -34.77 -10.58
C SER A 27 15.02 -35.96 -9.94
N HIS A 28 13.74 -36.15 -10.21
CA HIS A 28 12.98 -37.31 -9.76
C HIS A 28 12.44 -38.09 -10.97
N PRO A 29 12.59 -39.41 -11.03
CA PRO A 29 12.27 -40.22 -12.24
C PRO A 29 10.79 -40.23 -12.63
N LYS A 30 9.91 -39.83 -11.70
CA LYS A 30 8.47 -39.71 -11.94
C LYS A 30 7.98 -38.26 -12.05
N THR A 31 8.88 -37.28 -12.08
CA THR A 31 8.50 -35.90 -12.38
C THR A 31 7.97 -35.84 -13.80
N GLU A 32 6.80 -35.27 -13.94
CA GLU A 32 6.18 -35.04 -15.24
C GLU A 32 6.47 -33.62 -15.68
N ILE A 33 6.93 -33.41 -16.90
CA ILE A 33 7.17 -32.10 -17.50
C ILE A 33 6.24 -31.96 -18.69
N LEU A 34 5.28 -31.05 -18.57
CA LEU A 34 4.30 -30.71 -19.60
C LEU A 34 4.72 -29.39 -20.23
N VAL A 35 5.09 -29.44 -21.49
CA VAL A 35 5.52 -28.27 -22.25
C VAL A 35 4.50 -27.99 -23.34
N TYR A 36 3.95 -26.78 -23.32
CA TYR A 36 3.01 -26.31 -24.32
C TYR A 36 3.70 -25.27 -25.19
N GLU A 37 3.90 -25.61 -26.45
CA GLU A 37 4.37 -24.67 -27.45
C GLU A 37 3.22 -23.74 -27.82
N ASN A 38 3.41 -22.45 -27.58
CA ASN A 38 2.40 -21.41 -27.74
C ASN A 38 3.03 -20.15 -28.33
N ASP A 39 2.76 -19.88 -29.56
CA ASP A 39 3.23 -18.70 -30.29
C ASP A 39 2.38 -17.45 -30.04
N GLY A 40 1.53 -17.48 -29.03
CA GLY A 40 0.70 -16.37 -28.58
C GLY A 40 -0.76 -16.47 -29.06
N VAL A 41 -1.18 -17.64 -29.54
CA VAL A 41 -2.58 -17.89 -29.96
C VAL A 41 -3.48 -18.08 -28.74
N GLU A 42 -3.08 -18.96 -27.81
CA GLU A 42 -3.80 -19.15 -26.56
C GLU A 42 -3.31 -18.19 -25.47
N SER A 43 -4.22 -17.81 -24.59
CA SER A 43 -3.86 -17.09 -23.37
C SER A 43 -3.13 -18.01 -22.38
N LEU A 44 -2.32 -17.44 -21.50
CA LEU A 44 -1.63 -18.22 -20.47
C LEU A 44 -2.61 -18.90 -19.50
N THR A 45 -3.77 -18.31 -19.28
CA THR A 45 -4.88 -18.90 -18.50
C THR A 45 -5.39 -20.21 -19.12
N GLN A 46 -5.56 -20.25 -20.43
CA GLN A 46 -5.96 -21.46 -21.16
C GLN A 46 -4.88 -22.55 -21.08
N ILE A 47 -3.62 -22.18 -21.36
CA ILE A 47 -2.49 -23.13 -21.28
C ILE A 47 -2.34 -23.70 -19.85
N TYR A 48 -2.48 -22.86 -18.83
CA TYR A 48 -2.34 -23.34 -17.45
C TYR A 48 -3.53 -24.18 -16.99
N ASN A 49 -4.73 -23.92 -17.51
CA ASN A 49 -5.88 -24.81 -17.32
C ASN A 49 -5.67 -26.17 -18.02
N MET A 50 -5.07 -26.20 -19.21
CA MET A 50 -4.66 -27.45 -19.85
C MET A 50 -3.64 -28.18 -18.96
N GLY A 51 -2.65 -27.48 -18.44
CA GLY A 51 -1.67 -28.02 -17.51
C GLY A 51 -2.28 -28.60 -16.24
N LEU A 52 -3.27 -27.94 -15.64
CA LEU A 52 -4.01 -28.46 -14.47
C LEU A 52 -4.76 -29.75 -14.81
N ARG A 53 -5.41 -29.81 -15.98
CA ARG A 53 -6.19 -30.97 -16.42
C ARG A 53 -5.30 -32.15 -16.76
N ASP A 54 -4.22 -31.90 -17.53
CA ASP A 54 -3.40 -32.96 -18.11
C ASP A 54 -2.38 -33.52 -17.11
N SER A 55 -2.07 -32.76 -16.03
CA SER A 55 -1.13 -33.19 -14.99
C SER A 55 -1.64 -34.40 -14.20
N LYS A 56 -0.79 -35.43 -14.06
CA LYS A 56 -1.09 -36.67 -13.31
C LYS A 56 -0.90 -36.51 -11.81
N ASN A 57 -0.09 -35.53 -11.38
CA ASN A 57 0.23 -35.31 -9.98
C ASN A 57 -0.68 -34.29 -9.34
N ASP A 58 -0.88 -34.40 -8.04
CA ASP A 58 -1.69 -33.45 -7.26
C ASP A 58 -0.96 -32.11 -7.07
N ILE A 59 0.38 -32.13 -7.02
CA ILE A 59 1.18 -30.90 -6.94
C ILE A 59 1.65 -30.55 -8.34
N VAL A 60 1.25 -29.36 -8.83
CA VAL A 60 1.58 -28.81 -10.14
C VAL A 60 2.38 -27.53 -9.97
N VAL A 61 3.50 -27.45 -10.64
CA VAL A 61 4.37 -26.27 -10.68
C VAL A 61 4.14 -25.54 -11.99
N PHE A 62 3.83 -24.27 -11.92
CA PHE A 62 3.75 -23.36 -13.07
C PHE A 62 4.99 -22.48 -13.09
N MET A 63 5.64 -22.37 -14.21
CA MET A 63 6.85 -21.58 -14.34
C MET A 63 7.04 -21.01 -15.75
N HIS A 64 7.69 -19.86 -15.82
CA HIS A 64 8.09 -19.24 -17.09
C HIS A 64 9.22 -20.03 -17.76
N ASP A 65 9.35 -19.89 -19.07
CA ASP A 65 10.37 -20.55 -19.90
C ASP A 65 11.73 -19.84 -19.90
N ASP A 66 11.84 -18.68 -19.26
CA ASP A 66 13.06 -17.87 -19.14
C ASP A 66 13.70 -17.93 -17.74
N LEU A 67 13.37 -18.96 -16.95
CA LEU A 67 13.93 -19.17 -15.61
C LEU A 67 15.17 -20.08 -15.62
N ILE A 68 16.21 -19.70 -14.87
CA ILE A 68 17.29 -20.59 -14.49
C ILE A 68 17.08 -21.03 -13.05
N ILE A 69 16.84 -22.33 -12.85
CA ILE A 69 16.69 -22.90 -11.51
C ILE A 69 18.07 -23.29 -11.01
N GLU A 70 18.53 -22.71 -9.90
CA GLU A 70 19.81 -23.05 -9.27
C GLU A 70 19.67 -24.03 -8.11
N THR A 71 18.48 -24.09 -7.53
CA THR A 71 18.15 -25.03 -6.46
C THR A 71 17.96 -26.44 -6.99
N LYS A 72 18.77 -27.37 -6.49
CA LYS A 72 18.67 -28.81 -6.84
C LYS A 72 17.57 -29.52 -6.06
N SER A 73 17.12 -30.68 -6.54
CA SER A 73 16.11 -31.53 -5.92
C SER A 73 14.80 -30.77 -5.65
N MET A 74 14.34 -30.01 -6.64
CA MET A 74 13.12 -29.19 -6.54
C MET A 74 11.90 -30.03 -6.20
N ASN A 75 11.75 -31.21 -6.84
CA ASN A 75 10.67 -32.15 -6.58
C ASN A 75 10.50 -32.42 -5.07
N ASP A 76 11.57 -32.90 -4.42
CA ASP A 76 11.51 -33.29 -3.00
C ASP A 76 11.28 -32.10 -2.07
N LYS A 77 11.87 -30.94 -2.43
CA LYS A 77 11.72 -29.73 -1.66
C LYS A 77 10.29 -29.17 -1.72
N ILE A 78 9.64 -29.20 -2.88
CA ILE A 78 8.27 -28.75 -3.07
C ILE A 78 7.30 -29.70 -2.34
N ILE A 79 7.46 -31.04 -2.50
CA ILE A 79 6.64 -32.01 -1.79
C ILE A 79 6.75 -31.82 -0.27
N LYS A 80 7.98 -31.68 0.23
CA LYS A 80 8.23 -31.43 1.66
C LYS A 80 7.60 -30.13 2.13
N LEU A 81 7.58 -29.10 1.26
CA LEU A 81 6.98 -27.82 1.59
C LEU A 81 5.47 -27.97 1.80
N PHE A 82 4.74 -28.58 0.87
CA PHE A 82 3.29 -28.82 0.99
C PHE A 82 2.94 -29.84 2.08
N SER A 83 3.78 -30.82 2.34
CA SER A 83 3.53 -31.78 3.42
C SER A 83 3.67 -31.19 4.82
N LYS A 84 4.59 -30.23 4.99
CA LYS A 84 4.79 -29.52 6.25
C LYS A 84 3.79 -28.36 6.47
N ASN A 85 3.17 -27.91 5.42
CA ASN A 85 2.24 -26.77 5.43
C ASN A 85 0.95 -27.18 4.69
N PRO A 86 0.16 -28.10 5.28
CA PRO A 86 -1.02 -28.68 4.61
C PRO A 86 -2.18 -27.69 4.42
N GLU A 87 -2.15 -26.55 5.08
CA GLU A 87 -3.14 -25.50 5.00
C GLU A 87 -3.05 -24.66 3.70
N PHE A 88 -1.91 -24.66 3.00
CA PHE A 88 -1.74 -23.89 1.78
C PHE A 88 -2.13 -24.69 0.54
N GLY A 89 -2.89 -24.03 -0.35
CA GLY A 89 -3.23 -24.55 -1.68
C GLY A 89 -2.27 -24.07 -2.77
N ILE A 90 -1.68 -22.88 -2.61
CA ILE A 90 -0.79 -22.23 -3.56
C ILE A 90 0.46 -21.75 -2.81
N ILE A 91 1.66 -21.96 -3.36
CA ILE A 91 2.92 -21.47 -2.77
C ILE A 91 3.82 -20.92 -3.88
N GLY A 92 4.17 -19.63 -3.78
CA GLY A 92 5.08 -18.93 -4.69
C GLY A 92 6.41 -18.51 -4.05
N ILE A 93 7.20 -17.69 -4.76
CA ILE A 93 8.51 -17.20 -4.30
C ILE A 93 8.59 -15.68 -4.14
N ALA A 94 7.67 -14.95 -4.75
CA ALA A 94 7.49 -13.52 -4.63
C ALA A 94 6.00 -13.19 -4.61
N GLY A 95 5.59 -12.12 -3.94
CA GLY A 95 4.18 -11.75 -3.83
C GLY A 95 3.95 -10.68 -2.79
N THR A 96 2.70 -10.54 -2.35
CA THR A 96 2.29 -9.47 -1.44
C THR A 96 1.31 -9.94 -0.37
N THR A 97 1.37 -9.29 0.80
CA THR A 97 0.36 -9.43 1.85
C THR A 97 -0.82 -8.48 1.68
N ASP A 98 -0.69 -7.49 0.80
CA ASP A 98 -1.71 -6.48 0.56
C ASP A 98 -1.86 -6.22 -0.94
N LEU A 99 -3.08 -6.36 -1.45
CA LEU A 99 -3.42 -6.14 -2.85
C LEU A 99 -4.52 -5.08 -2.93
N ILE A 100 -4.16 -3.85 -3.30
CA ILE A 100 -5.11 -2.74 -3.45
C ILE A 100 -5.80 -2.79 -4.81
N ASN A 101 -5.02 -3.14 -5.83
CA ASN A 101 -5.41 -3.24 -7.23
C ASN A 101 -4.68 -4.45 -7.84
N GLY A 102 -4.68 -4.58 -9.14
CA GLY A 102 -3.98 -5.68 -9.82
C GLY A 102 -2.44 -5.65 -9.77
N ARG A 103 -1.83 -4.69 -9.07
CA ARG A 103 -0.37 -4.54 -8.94
C ARG A 103 0.10 -5.07 -7.58
N TRP A 104 0.60 -6.26 -7.51
CA TRP A 104 1.11 -6.83 -6.27
C TRP A 104 2.36 -6.09 -5.72
N TRP A 105 3.00 -5.26 -6.53
CA TRP A 105 4.16 -4.42 -6.18
C TRP A 105 3.81 -2.97 -5.82
N GLU A 106 2.52 -2.63 -5.67
CA GLU A 106 2.06 -1.27 -5.38
C GLU A 106 2.52 -0.79 -4.00
N ILE A 107 2.44 -1.65 -2.98
CA ILE A 107 2.84 -1.34 -1.61
C ILE A 107 4.16 -2.05 -1.32
N LYS A 108 5.27 -1.30 -1.27
CA LYS A 108 6.61 -1.86 -1.06
C LYS A 108 6.74 -2.62 0.27
N GLU A 109 6.09 -2.13 1.32
CA GLU A 109 6.12 -2.69 2.66
C GLU A 109 5.41 -4.04 2.77
N SER A 110 4.46 -4.30 1.90
CA SER A 110 3.72 -5.57 1.84
C SER A 110 4.32 -6.59 0.88
N MET A 111 5.27 -6.16 0.05
CA MET A 111 5.97 -7.09 -0.83
C MET A 111 6.81 -8.10 -0.03
N CYS A 112 6.78 -9.35 -0.44
CA CYS A 112 7.48 -10.45 0.22
C CYS A 112 8.25 -11.29 -0.81
N GLY A 113 9.31 -11.98 -0.33
CA GLY A 113 10.05 -12.92 -1.13
C GLY A 113 11.32 -12.37 -1.77
N LYS A 114 11.87 -13.13 -2.71
CA LYS A 114 13.07 -12.76 -3.47
C LYS A 114 13.01 -13.31 -4.88
N VAL A 115 13.55 -12.55 -5.83
CA VAL A 115 13.80 -12.98 -7.20
C VAL A 115 15.22 -12.57 -7.59
N MET A 116 15.97 -13.49 -8.15
CA MET A 116 17.25 -13.18 -8.79
C MET A 116 16.97 -12.81 -10.25
N HIS A 117 17.68 -11.84 -10.76
CA HIS A 117 17.55 -11.39 -12.14
C HIS A 117 18.88 -11.48 -12.87
N GLU A 118 18.81 -11.68 -14.19
CA GLU A 118 19.97 -11.60 -15.08
C GLU A 118 19.61 -10.82 -16.33
N LYS A 119 20.37 -9.79 -16.64
CA LYS A 119 20.24 -9.02 -17.88
C LYS A 119 21.62 -8.51 -18.31
N ASP A 120 21.94 -8.65 -19.59
CA ASP A 120 23.20 -8.20 -20.18
C ASP A 120 24.44 -8.67 -19.41
N GLY A 121 24.42 -9.92 -18.95
CA GLY A 121 25.50 -10.56 -18.18
C GLY A 121 25.64 -10.08 -16.74
N LYS A 122 24.76 -9.20 -16.27
CA LYS A 122 24.73 -8.73 -14.87
C LYS A 122 23.63 -9.44 -14.11
N ARG A 123 23.97 -9.90 -12.89
CA ARG A 123 23.02 -10.52 -11.96
C ARG A 123 22.82 -9.65 -10.73
N TRP A 124 21.57 -9.58 -10.25
CA TRP A 124 21.23 -8.96 -8.99
C TRP A 124 20.06 -9.71 -8.33
N THR A 125 19.85 -9.47 -7.05
CA THR A 125 18.73 -10.05 -6.30
C THR A 125 17.82 -8.94 -5.81
N SER A 126 16.56 -8.98 -6.21
CA SER A 126 15.49 -8.19 -5.64
C SER A 126 14.97 -8.89 -4.38
N LYS A 127 15.29 -8.32 -3.21
CA LYS A 127 14.72 -8.76 -1.93
C LYS A 127 13.57 -7.84 -1.60
N TYR A 128 12.36 -8.38 -1.60
CA TYR A 128 11.14 -7.61 -1.37
C TYR A 128 10.80 -7.47 0.11
N SER A 129 11.36 -8.32 0.99
CA SER A 129 11.23 -8.20 2.43
C SER A 129 12.58 -8.37 3.13
N LYS A 130 12.70 -7.81 4.34
CA LYS A 130 13.88 -8.02 5.21
C LYS A 130 13.94 -9.45 5.75
N GLU A 131 12.78 -10.07 5.92
CA GLU A 131 12.65 -11.43 6.43
C GLU A 131 12.84 -12.47 5.33
N SER A 132 13.37 -13.62 5.72
CA SER A 132 13.58 -14.77 4.85
C SER A 132 12.83 -15.99 5.39
N TYR A 133 12.19 -16.75 4.51
CA TYR A 133 11.32 -17.88 4.86
C TYR A 133 11.79 -19.19 4.19
N PRO A 134 13.04 -19.67 4.45
CA PRO A 134 13.56 -20.86 3.79
C PRO A 134 12.94 -22.17 4.30
N ASP A 135 12.49 -22.21 5.57
CA ASP A 135 11.92 -23.40 6.22
C ASP A 135 10.46 -23.22 6.67
N LYS A 136 9.90 -22.04 6.49
CA LYS A 136 8.52 -21.68 6.77
C LYS A 136 7.86 -21.16 5.50
N VAL A 137 6.53 -21.22 5.47
CA VAL A 137 5.72 -20.56 4.44
C VAL A 137 5.09 -19.34 5.11
N LYS A 138 5.29 -18.18 4.50
CA LYS A 138 4.58 -16.95 4.91
C LYS A 138 3.27 -16.88 4.16
N GLU A 139 2.18 -16.64 4.87
CA GLU A 139 0.88 -16.41 4.25
C GLU A 139 0.90 -15.06 3.51
N VAL A 140 0.33 -15.03 2.30
CA VAL A 140 0.22 -13.87 1.41
C VAL A 140 -1.14 -13.91 0.72
N VAL A 141 -1.56 -12.81 0.09
CA VAL A 141 -2.84 -12.73 -0.66
C VAL A 141 -2.66 -13.05 -2.14
N ALA A 142 -1.47 -12.83 -2.67
CA ALA A 142 -1.13 -13.14 -4.05
C ALA A 142 0.36 -13.40 -4.23
N VAL A 143 0.69 -14.23 -5.21
CA VAL A 143 2.07 -14.50 -5.64
C VAL A 143 2.26 -14.12 -7.10
N ASP A 144 3.50 -13.77 -7.45
CA ASP A 144 3.94 -13.49 -8.82
C ASP A 144 3.97 -14.79 -9.63
N GLY A 145 3.52 -14.69 -10.85
CA GLY A 145 3.34 -15.84 -11.76
C GLY A 145 4.61 -16.46 -12.31
N LEU A 146 5.77 -15.85 -12.11
CA LEU A 146 7.02 -16.38 -12.68
C LEU A 146 7.32 -17.82 -12.24
N PHE A 147 7.03 -18.14 -10.96
CA PHE A 147 7.17 -19.49 -10.39
C PHE A 147 6.26 -19.68 -9.19
N PHE A 148 5.32 -20.59 -9.27
CA PHE A 148 4.52 -21.01 -8.14
C PHE A 148 4.06 -22.47 -8.27
N ALA A 149 3.75 -23.10 -7.15
CA ALA A 149 3.26 -24.46 -7.08
C ALA A 149 1.85 -24.48 -6.50
N VAL A 150 1.01 -25.40 -6.99
CA VAL A 150 -0.40 -25.55 -6.65
C VAL A 150 -0.67 -26.99 -6.21
N CYS A 151 -1.41 -27.18 -5.14
CA CYS A 151 -1.98 -28.47 -4.78
C CYS A 151 -3.41 -28.56 -5.31
N LYS A 152 -3.66 -29.32 -6.35
CA LYS A 152 -4.95 -29.41 -7.05
C LYS A 152 -6.11 -29.76 -6.12
N SER A 153 -5.89 -30.65 -5.18
CA SER A 153 -6.92 -31.05 -4.21
C SER A 153 -7.25 -29.96 -3.17
N ARG A 154 -6.52 -28.84 -3.15
CA ARG A 154 -6.70 -27.77 -2.17
C ARG A 154 -7.09 -26.42 -2.79
N ILE A 155 -7.10 -26.30 -4.11
CA ILE A 155 -7.62 -25.10 -4.79
C ILE A 155 -9.15 -25.20 -4.99
N ALA A 156 -9.80 -24.05 -5.00
CA ALA A 156 -11.23 -23.94 -5.23
C ALA A 156 -11.58 -23.55 -6.68
N ASN A 157 -10.68 -22.81 -7.35
CA ASN A 157 -10.91 -22.27 -8.69
C ASN A 157 -9.72 -22.58 -9.60
N THR A 158 -10.00 -22.73 -10.89
CA THR A 158 -9.02 -22.81 -11.98
C THR A 158 -8.67 -21.40 -12.50
N PHE A 159 -7.79 -21.30 -13.48
CA PHE A 159 -7.45 -20.01 -14.10
C PHE A 159 -8.66 -19.45 -14.86
N ASP A 160 -8.90 -18.16 -14.72
CA ASP A 160 -10.01 -17.47 -15.34
C ASP A 160 -9.66 -17.05 -16.78
N GLU A 161 -10.23 -17.75 -17.75
CA GLU A 161 -9.93 -17.57 -19.18
C GLU A 161 -10.49 -16.26 -19.77
N SER A 162 -11.18 -15.43 -18.99
CA SER A 162 -11.53 -14.07 -19.41
C SER A 162 -10.31 -13.12 -19.45
N PHE A 163 -9.22 -13.47 -18.75
CA PHE A 163 -7.95 -12.75 -18.83
C PHE A 163 -7.12 -13.26 -20.01
N ASN A 164 -7.09 -12.47 -21.07
CA ASN A 164 -6.41 -12.83 -22.31
C ASN A 164 -4.92 -12.49 -22.30
N GLY A 165 -4.13 -13.23 -23.08
CA GLY A 165 -2.69 -13.02 -23.24
C GLY A 165 -1.88 -13.55 -22.06
N PHE A 166 -0.87 -12.78 -21.61
CA PHE A 166 0.16 -13.23 -20.67
C PHE A 166 0.17 -12.47 -19.34
N HIS A 167 -0.93 -11.75 -19.02
CA HIS A 167 -1.00 -10.91 -17.84
C HIS A 167 -2.22 -11.25 -16.99
N PHE A 168 -2.12 -11.02 -15.66
CA PHE A 168 -3.20 -11.23 -14.69
C PHE A 168 -3.67 -12.68 -14.50
N TYR A 169 -3.08 -13.65 -15.16
CA TYR A 169 -3.37 -15.08 -14.93
C TYR A 169 -3.07 -15.48 -13.48
N ASP A 170 -1.97 -14.98 -12.93
CA ASP A 170 -1.45 -15.26 -11.59
C ASP A 170 -2.26 -14.54 -10.50
N ILE A 171 -2.41 -13.23 -10.62
CA ILE A 171 -3.11 -12.42 -9.62
C ILE A 171 -4.60 -12.76 -9.58
N SER A 172 -5.27 -12.93 -10.73
CA SER A 172 -6.68 -13.32 -10.77
C SER A 172 -6.91 -14.72 -10.19
N PHE A 173 -6.01 -15.67 -10.48
CA PHE A 173 -6.03 -17.01 -9.92
C PHE A 173 -5.83 -16.99 -8.39
N CYS A 174 -4.86 -16.22 -7.91
CA CYS A 174 -4.65 -16.03 -6.49
C CYS A 174 -5.88 -15.44 -5.81
N VAL A 175 -6.42 -14.33 -6.32
CA VAL A 175 -7.55 -13.65 -5.70
C VAL A 175 -8.79 -14.53 -5.69
N SER A 176 -9.13 -15.21 -6.80
CA SER A 176 -10.30 -16.09 -6.87
C SER A 176 -10.23 -17.25 -5.87
N ASN A 177 -9.05 -17.83 -5.67
CA ASN A 177 -8.83 -18.87 -4.69
C ASN A 177 -8.83 -18.32 -3.25
N TYR A 178 -8.19 -17.17 -3.01
CA TYR A 178 -8.14 -16.53 -1.69
C TYR A 178 -9.55 -16.19 -1.16
N ILE A 179 -10.40 -15.56 -1.97
CA ILE A 179 -11.78 -15.24 -1.58
C ILE A 179 -12.65 -16.48 -1.38
N SER A 180 -12.26 -17.62 -1.96
CA SER A 180 -12.87 -18.94 -1.74
C SER A 180 -12.27 -19.69 -0.55
N GLY A 181 -11.45 -19.04 0.26
CA GLY A 181 -10.89 -19.59 1.52
C GLY A 181 -9.61 -20.40 1.34
N VAL A 182 -9.00 -20.43 0.16
CA VAL A 182 -7.72 -21.11 -0.06
C VAL A 182 -6.57 -20.24 0.46
N LYS A 183 -5.74 -20.81 1.35
CA LYS A 183 -4.54 -20.12 1.81
C LYS A 183 -3.45 -20.13 0.75
N ILE A 184 -2.84 -18.96 0.55
CA ILE A 184 -1.75 -18.73 -0.39
C ILE A 184 -0.49 -18.43 0.43
N GLY A 185 0.61 -19.08 0.06
CA GLY A 185 1.86 -18.99 0.78
C GLY A 185 3.03 -18.55 -0.08
N LEU A 186 4.10 -18.17 0.58
CA LEU A 186 5.35 -17.75 -0.04
C LEU A 186 6.53 -18.33 0.70
N THR A 187 7.55 -18.76 -0.06
CA THR A 187 8.82 -19.25 0.47
C THR A 187 10.01 -18.57 -0.20
N THR A 188 11.10 -18.37 0.54
CA THR A 188 12.39 -17.90 0.00
C THR A 188 13.40 -19.03 -0.15
N LYS A 189 12.92 -20.28 -0.15
CA LYS A 189 13.75 -21.50 -0.17
C LYS A 189 14.48 -21.72 -1.49
N PHE A 190 13.93 -21.20 -2.59
CA PHE A 190 14.41 -21.49 -3.93
C PHE A 190 15.26 -20.34 -4.48
N ASP A 191 16.38 -20.71 -5.11
CA ASP A 191 17.22 -19.80 -5.89
C ASP A 191 16.86 -19.98 -7.36
N ILE A 192 16.16 -18.97 -7.89
CA ILE A 192 15.63 -18.94 -9.26
C ILE A 192 16.00 -17.60 -9.87
N VAL A 193 16.61 -17.65 -11.06
CA VAL A 193 17.01 -16.46 -11.82
C VAL A 193 16.01 -16.24 -12.95
N HIS A 194 15.43 -15.06 -13.02
CA HIS A 194 14.55 -14.62 -14.09
C HIS A 194 15.34 -13.78 -15.10
N LYS A 195 15.36 -14.20 -16.35
CA LYS A 195 16.16 -13.55 -17.41
C LYS A 195 15.48 -12.33 -18.00
N SER A 196 14.19 -12.14 -17.77
CA SER A 196 13.46 -10.96 -18.23
C SER A 196 13.10 -10.03 -17.08
N ILE A 197 12.72 -8.82 -17.45
CA ILE A 197 12.11 -7.83 -16.55
C ILE A 197 10.68 -7.64 -17.06
N GLY A 198 9.70 -7.83 -16.18
CA GLY A 198 8.29 -7.64 -16.52
C GLY A 198 8.04 -6.25 -17.12
N GLN A 199 7.25 -6.21 -18.17
CA GLN A 199 6.83 -4.96 -18.84
C GLN A 199 5.31 -4.89 -18.86
N THR A 200 4.78 -3.72 -18.65
CA THR A 200 3.36 -3.41 -18.86
C THR A 200 3.16 -2.97 -20.31
N ASN A 201 2.04 -3.40 -20.91
CA ASN A 201 1.63 -3.05 -22.27
C ASN A 201 0.11 -2.83 -22.30
N ASP A 202 -0.45 -2.53 -23.48
CA ASP A 202 -1.90 -2.28 -23.61
C ASP A 202 -2.76 -3.46 -23.14
N ASN A 203 -2.33 -4.69 -23.37
CA ASN A 203 -3.03 -5.89 -22.89
C ASN A 203 -2.98 -5.96 -21.34
N TRP A 204 -1.88 -5.56 -20.72
CA TRP A 204 -1.76 -5.47 -19.28
C TRP A 204 -2.77 -4.45 -18.70
N GLU A 205 -2.89 -3.26 -19.31
CA GLU A 205 -3.85 -2.24 -18.85
C GLU A 205 -5.30 -2.69 -19.04
N GLN A 206 -5.64 -3.37 -20.13
CA GLN A 206 -6.98 -3.93 -20.36
C GLN A 206 -7.32 -4.99 -19.31
N ASN A 207 -6.42 -5.92 -19.04
CA ASN A 207 -6.62 -6.95 -18.03
C ASN A 207 -6.69 -6.36 -16.61
N LYS A 208 -5.97 -5.26 -16.34
CA LYS A 208 -6.07 -4.53 -15.08
C LYS A 208 -7.49 -3.98 -14.87
N LEU A 209 -8.06 -3.31 -15.87
CA LEU A 209 -9.42 -2.79 -15.79
C LEU A 209 -10.44 -3.91 -15.57
N LEU A 210 -10.29 -5.02 -16.30
CA LEU A 210 -11.14 -6.21 -16.13
C LEU A 210 -11.02 -6.78 -14.72
N PHE A 211 -9.79 -6.86 -14.19
CA PHE A 211 -9.52 -7.34 -12.84
C PHE A 211 -10.17 -6.46 -11.77
N GLU A 212 -9.97 -5.15 -11.86
CA GLU A 212 -10.52 -4.17 -10.93
C GLU A 212 -12.06 -4.20 -10.95
N GLU A 213 -12.69 -4.32 -12.10
CA GLU A 213 -14.14 -4.45 -12.19
C GLU A 213 -14.64 -5.78 -11.63
N LYS A 214 -13.98 -6.90 -11.96
CA LYS A 214 -14.40 -8.24 -11.55
C LYS A 214 -14.28 -8.46 -10.03
N PHE A 215 -13.23 -7.91 -9.42
CA PHE A 215 -12.95 -8.07 -7.99
C PHE A 215 -13.24 -6.81 -7.17
N LYS A 216 -13.99 -5.86 -7.71
CA LYS A 216 -14.32 -4.57 -7.10
C LYS A 216 -14.88 -4.69 -5.67
N SER A 217 -15.72 -5.68 -5.41
CA SER A 217 -16.30 -5.92 -4.08
C SER A 217 -15.34 -6.58 -3.09
N ASN A 218 -14.21 -7.11 -3.57
CA ASN A 218 -13.24 -7.82 -2.75
C ASN A 218 -11.95 -7.01 -2.53
N LEU A 219 -11.68 -6.02 -3.37
CA LEU A 219 -10.51 -5.15 -3.25
C LEU A 219 -10.81 -3.96 -2.35
N PRO A 220 -9.82 -3.52 -1.57
CA PRO A 220 -8.48 -4.09 -1.40
C PRO A 220 -8.49 -5.35 -0.54
N ILE A 221 -7.66 -6.33 -0.90
CA ILE A 221 -7.43 -7.52 -0.08
C ILE A 221 -6.15 -7.33 0.70
N ARG A 222 -6.19 -7.58 2.01
CA ARG A 222 -5.00 -7.53 2.87
C ARG A 222 -4.93 -8.75 3.75
N LEU A 223 -3.72 -9.32 3.87
CA LEU A 223 -3.48 -10.34 4.86
C LEU A 223 -3.35 -9.67 6.23
N THR A 224 -4.41 -9.76 6.99
CA THR A 224 -4.35 -9.28 8.37
C THR A 224 -3.89 -10.41 9.27
N ASN A 225 -2.97 -10.15 10.19
CA ASN A 225 -2.79 -10.99 11.37
C ASN A 225 -4.10 -10.98 12.16
N ASN A 226 -5.05 -11.82 11.78
CA ASN A 226 -6.33 -12.11 12.45
C ASN A 226 -7.20 -10.90 12.88
N LYS A 227 -7.11 -9.75 12.23
CA LYS A 227 -8.01 -8.62 12.50
C LYS A 227 -8.93 -8.38 11.30
N THR A 228 -10.23 -8.30 11.53
CA THR A 228 -11.22 -7.86 10.54
C THR A 228 -10.94 -6.41 10.12
N TRP A 229 -11.52 -5.95 8.99
CA TRP A 229 -11.41 -4.53 8.58
C TRP A 229 -11.87 -3.57 9.68
N GLU A 230 -12.94 -3.94 10.37
CA GLU A 230 -13.47 -3.18 11.49
C GLU A 230 -12.45 -3.09 12.65
N GLU A 231 -11.66 -4.14 12.89
CA GLU A 231 -10.59 -4.15 13.91
C GLU A 231 -9.32 -3.41 13.46
N LYS A 232 -9.09 -3.26 12.13
CA LYS A 232 -7.94 -2.50 11.58
C LYS A 232 -8.23 -1.02 11.41
N LEU A 233 -9.49 -0.66 11.31
CA LEU A 233 -9.94 0.73 11.35
C LEU A 233 -9.99 1.28 12.78
N ILE A 234 -9.63 0.48 13.79
CA ILE A 234 -9.40 0.98 15.15
C ILE A 234 -8.12 1.81 15.11
N VAL A 235 -8.29 3.11 15.21
CA VAL A 235 -7.18 4.05 15.32
C VAL A 235 -6.41 3.78 16.60
N ASP A 236 -5.12 3.53 16.50
CA ASP A 236 -4.21 3.48 17.64
C ASP A 236 -3.94 4.91 18.13
N TRP A 237 -4.73 5.36 19.10
CA TRP A 237 -4.64 6.71 19.64
C TRP A 237 -3.31 7.01 20.33
N ASP A 238 -2.52 5.99 20.70
CA ASP A 238 -1.15 6.18 21.20
C ASP A 238 -0.17 6.62 20.10
N LYS A 239 -0.59 6.52 18.84
CA LYS A 239 0.16 6.95 17.66
C LYS A 239 -0.37 8.23 17.02
N VAL A 240 -1.39 8.84 17.60
CA VAL A 240 -2.00 10.06 17.09
C VAL A 240 -1.55 11.26 17.91
N GLY A 241 -1.06 12.29 17.23
CA GLY A 241 -0.67 13.53 17.86
C GLY A 241 -1.19 14.77 17.12
N LEU A 242 -1.56 15.78 17.90
CA LEU A 242 -1.91 17.11 17.43
C LEU A 242 -0.92 18.12 17.99
N ALA A 243 -0.43 19.01 17.13
CA ALA A 243 0.28 20.18 17.59
C ALA A 243 -0.38 21.46 17.05
N MET A 244 -0.71 22.36 17.96
CA MET A 244 -1.29 23.66 17.68
C MET A 244 -0.21 24.73 17.73
N VAL A 245 -0.23 25.67 16.78
CA VAL A 245 0.67 26.82 16.78
C VAL A 245 -0.11 28.09 17.09
N THR A 246 0.44 28.98 17.91
CA THR A 246 -0.18 30.26 18.30
C THR A 246 0.83 31.37 18.36
N TYR A 247 0.39 32.60 18.06
CA TYR A 247 1.19 33.81 18.15
C TYR A 247 0.34 34.99 18.59
N ASN A 248 0.60 35.53 19.80
CA ASN A 248 -0.06 36.72 20.38
C ASN A 248 -1.60 36.70 20.30
N SER A 249 -2.21 35.54 20.48
CA SER A 249 -3.64 35.29 20.29
C SER A 249 -4.28 34.54 21.45
N GLU A 250 -4.08 35.03 22.66
CA GLU A 250 -4.59 34.42 23.91
C GLU A 250 -6.08 34.08 23.85
N LYS A 251 -6.89 34.99 23.30
CA LYS A 251 -8.34 34.75 23.14
C LYS A 251 -8.65 33.57 22.22
N ARG A 252 -7.93 33.41 21.12
CA ARG A 252 -8.15 32.32 20.14
C ARG A 252 -7.74 30.99 20.74
N ILE A 253 -6.55 30.91 21.33
CA ILE A 253 -6.07 29.66 21.92
C ILE A 253 -7.02 29.16 23.01
N LYS A 254 -7.57 30.06 23.84
CA LYS A 254 -8.57 29.75 24.88
C LYS A 254 -9.88 29.20 24.29
N GLN A 255 -10.22 29.53 23.05
CA GLN A 255 -11.39 28.99 22.36
C GLN A 255 -11.09 27.67 21.64
N SER A 256 -9.98 27.58 20.95
CA SER A 256 -9.66 26.46 20.05
C SER A 256 -9.07 25.25 20.78
N ALA A 257 -8.14 25.46 21.71
CA ALA A 257 -7.44 24.35 22.38
C ALA A 257 -8.36 23.43 23.17
N PHE A 258 -9.43 23.97 23.76
CA PHE A 258 -10.42 23.20 24.52
C PHE A 258 -11.43 22.43 23.65
N THR A 259 -11.38 22.60 22.33
CA THR A 259 -12.20 21.79 21.40
C THR A 259 -11.53 20.46 21.02
N VAL A 260 -10.25 20.31 21.34
CA VAL A 260 -9.49 19.09 21.05
C VAL A 260 -10.03 17.93 21.90
N PRO A 261 -10.37 16.77 21.31
CA PRO A 261 -10.93 15.66 22.06
C PRO A 261 -9.89 14.95 22.94
N ASP A 262 -10.32 14.44 24.09
CA ASP A 262 -9.46 13.82 25.12
C ASP A 262 -8.73 12.54 24.66
N ASN A 263 -9.18 11.90 23.59
CA ASN A 263 -8.54 10.73 23.02
C ASN A 263 -7.25 11.05 22.21
N VAL A 264 -6.99 12.32 21.88
CA VAL A 264 -5.72 12.79 21.34
C VAL A 264 -4.72 12.91 22.49
N LYS A 265 -3.93 11.86 22.72
CA LYS A 265 -3.04 11.76 23.88
C LYS A 265 -1.77 12.62 23.77
N HIS A 266 -1.26 12.83 22.56
CA HIS A 266 -0.10 13.67 22.30
C HIS A 266 -0.58 15.04 21.80
N PHE A 267 -0.85 15.94 22.72
CA PHE A 267 -1.29 17.29 22.38
C PHE A 267 -0.23 18.32 22.78
N PHE A 268 0.32 19.02 21.78
CA PHE A 268 1.32 20.07 21.96
C PHE A 268 0.75 21.42 21.56
N ILE A 269 1.17 22.48 22.26
CA ILE A 269 0.87 23.87 21.89
C ILE A 269 2.19 24.62 21.82
N VAL A 270 2.56 25.06 20.62
CA VAL A 270 3.76 25.86 20.38
C VAL A 270 3.36 27.33 20.38
N ASN A 271 3.77 28.05 21.42
CA ASN A 271 3.57 29.50 21.51
C ASN A 271 4.80 30.24 21.00
N ASP A 272 4.67 30.87 19.85
CA ASP A 272 5.74 31.64 19.17
C ASP A 272 5.70 33.15 19.51
N GLY A 273 4.84 33.54 20.47
CA GLY A 273 4.64 34.90 20.93
C GLY A 273 4.93 35.10 22.42
N THR A 274 4.25 36.07 23.02
CA THR A 274 4.30 36.32 24.46
C THR A 274 3.66 35.16 25.23
N PRO A 275 4.20 34.76 26.40
CA PRO A 275 3.56 33.76 27.24
C PRO A 275 2.13 34.15 27.64
N TYR A 276 1.23 33.16 27.64
CA TYR A 276 -0.15 33.32 28.10
C TYR A 276 -0.29 32.80 29.54
N SER A 277 -1.38 33.13 30.19
CA SER A 277 -1.72 32.56 31.51
C SER A 277 -2.02 31.05 31.38
N ASP A 278 -1.69 30.27 32.41
CA ASP A 278 -1.84 28.80 32.42
C ASP A 278 -3.29 28.37 32.17
N GLU A 279 -4.28 29.17 32.54
CA GLU A 279 -5.69 28.89 32.29
C GLU A 279 -6.10 28.91 30.81
N CYS A 280 -5.23 29.40 29.93
CA CYS A 280 -5.43 29.37 28.47
C CYS A 280 -5.17 28.02 27.84
N TYR A 281 -4.55 27.11 28.57
CA TYR A 281 -4.13 25.81 28.08
C TYR A 281 -4.92 24.69 28.77
N PRO A 282 -5.42 23.69 28.00
CA PRO A 282 -5.98 22.49 28.58
C PRO A 282 -4.93 21.71 29.37
N SER A 283 -5.34 21.06 30.46
CA SER A 283 -4.43 20.31 31.36
C SER A 283 -3.73 19.12 30.69
N ASN A 284 -4.25 18.62 29.59
CA ASN A 284 -3.67 17.54 28.77
C ASN A 284 -2.71 18.06 27.68
N ALA A 285 -2.53 19.37 27.53
CA ALA A 285 -1.62 19.94 26.54
C ALA A 285 -0.23 20.14 27.12
N THR A 286 0.80 19.80 26.33
CA THR A 286 2.19 20.18 26.62
C THR A 286 2.53 21.46 25.88
N VAL A 287 2.87 22.52 26.63
CA VAL A 287 3.18 23.84 26.08
C VAL A 287 4.65 23.96 25.79
N ILE A 288 5.00 24.39 24.58
CA ILE A 288 6.37 24.71 24.15
C ILE A 288 6.41 26.22 23.88
N GLN A 289 7.08 26.97 24.77
CA GLN A 289 7.26 28.42 24.63
C GLN A 289 8.54 28.75 23.89
N HIS A 290 8.46 29.50 22.80
CA HIS A 290 9.64 30.06 22.16
C HIS A 290 10.13 31.32 22.88
N GLU A 291 11.43 31.46 23.07
CA GLU A 291 12.03 32.67 23.61
C GLU A 291 11.98 33.85 22.63
N LYS A 292 11.97 33.57 21.35
CA LYS A 292 11.90 34.54 20.25
C LYS A 292 11.00 34.00 19.16
N ASN A 293 10.28 34.89 18.50
CA ASN A 293 9.47 34.57 17.34
C ASN A 293 10.31 33.93 16.23
N LYS A 294 9.94 32.72 15.81
CA LYS A 294 10.57 31.94 14.72
C LYS A 294 9.76 32.01 13.41
N GLY A 295 8.58 32.67 13.44
CA GLY A 295 7.63 32.66 12.35
C GLY A 295 6.83 31.36 12.24
N VAL A 296 5.75 31.39 11.45
CA VAL A 296 4.83 30.26 11.33
C VAL A 296 5.51 28.95 10.89
N GLY A 297 6.43 29.01 9.93
CA GLY A 297 7.21 27.82 9.50
C GLY A 297 8.09 27.27 10.62
N GLY A 298 8.76 28.15 11.40
CA GLY A 298 9.59 27.75 12.54
C GLY A 298 8.75 27.16 13.68
N ALA A 299 7.56 27.71 13.96
CA ALA A 299 6.64 27.19 14.95
C ALA A 299 6.08 25.82 14.55
N LYS A 300 5.64 25.66 13.28
CA LYS A 300 5.20 24.38 12.72
C LYS A 300 6.30 23.31 12.72
N ASN A 301 7.58 23.71 12.51
CA ASN A 301 8.70 22.79 12.61
C ASN A 301 8.92 22.29 14.04
N THR A 302 8.84 23.17 15.02
CA THR A 302 8.89 22.78 16.43
C THR A 302 7.74 21.83 16.78
N ALA A 303 6.54 22.11 16.25
CA ALA A 303 5.35 21.29 16.43
C ALA A 303 5.52 19.87 15.82
N LEU A 304 5.96 19.78 14.58
CA LEU A 304 6.24 18.49 13.94
C LEU A 304 7.31 17.70 14.64
N GLN A 305 8.40 18.36 15.07
CA GLN A 305 9.49 17.69 15.80
C GLN A 305 8.99 17.10 17.11
N ALA A 306 8.18 17.85 17.89
CA ALA A 306 7.59 17.36 19.13
C ALA A 306 6.72 16.11 18.91
N LEU A 307 5.90 16.10 17.86
CA LEU A 307 5.09 14.93 17.46
C LEU A 307 5.95 13.73 17.05
N MET A 308 7.03 13.99 16.28
CA MET A 308 7.96 12.95 15.86
C MET A 308 8.70 12.33 17.06
N ASP A 309 9.14 13.16 18.00
CA ASP A 309 9.85 12.72 19.21
C ASP A 309 8.94 11.95 20.17
N ALA A 310 7.64 12.29 20.22
CA ALA A 310 6.62 11.55 20.94
C ALA A 310 6.26 10.18 20.30
N GLY A 311 6.84 9.84 19.15
CA GLY A 311 6.62 8.58 18.47
C GLY A 311 5.28 8.47 17.73
N CYS A 312 4.63 9.60 17.42
CA CYS A 312 3.39 9.62 16.65
C CYS A 312 3.62 9.15 15.21
N GLU A 313 2.66 8.41 14.66
CA GLU A 313 2.60 8.02 13.24
C GLU A 313 1.64 8.92 12.43
N HIS A 314 0.60 9.42 13.10
CA HIS A 314 -0.41 10.32 12.54
C HIS A 314 -0.23 11.70 13.17
N LEU A 315 0.25 12.65 12.38
CA LEU A 315 0.62 13.98 12.81
C LEU A 315 -0.40 14.99 12.31
N PHE A 316 -1.02 15.73 13.23
CA PHE A 316 -1.92 16.82 12.89
C PHE A 316 -1.30 18.16 13.30
N LEU A 317 -1.35 19.13 12.38
CA LEU A 317 -1.04 20.51 12.66
C LEU A 317 -2.32 21.34 12.64
N MET A 318 -2.46 22.27 13.57
CA MET A 318 -3.62 23.14 13.70
C MET A 318 -3.18 24.56 14.06
N GLU A 319 -3.81 25.55 13.47
CA GLU A 319 -3.65 26.95 13.87
C GLU A 319 -4.67 27.34 14.95
N ASP A 320 -4.39 28.40 15.70
CA ASP A 320 -5.16 28.81 16.88
C ASP A 320 -6.57 29.38 16.57
N ASP A 321 -6.88 29.57 15.30
CA ASP A 321 -8.20 30.06 14.82
C ASP A 321 -9.10 28.92 14.25
N VAL A 322 -8.73 27.68 14.45
CA VAL A 322 -9.51 26.50 14.06
C VAL A 322 -10.26 25.94 15.27
N LEU A 323 -11.52 25.57 15.10
CA LEU A 323 -12.34 24.91 16.11
C LEU A 323 -12.71 23.50 15.64
N ILE A 324 -12.44 22.50 16.47
CA ILE A 324 -12.85 21.12 16.21
C ILE A 324 -14.34 20.98 16.57
N LYS A 325 -15.21 20.95 15.55
CA LYS A 325 -16.65 20.75 15.71
C LYS A 325 -17.03 19.26 15.71
N ASP A 326 -16.39 18.47 14.84
CA ASP A 326 -16.58 17.02 14.78
C ASP A 326 -15.35 16.33 15.38
N LYS A 327 -15.55 15.65 16.51
CA LYS A 327 -14.49 14.91 17.21
C LYS A 327 -13.94 13.72 16.40
N ASN A 328 -14.69 13.24 15.39
CA ASN A 328 -14.28 12.15 14.52
C ASN A 328 -13.33 12.60 13.39
N VAL A 329 -13.03 13.89 13.27
CA VAL A 329 -12.17 14.42 12.20
C VAL A 329 -10.80 13.72 12.13
N PHE A 330 -10.18 13.44 13.27
CA PHE A 330 -8.88 12.75 13.33
C PHE A 330 -8.98 11.34 12.77
N GLU A 331 -9.98 10.57 13.21
CA GLU A 331 -10.24 9.23 12.72
C GLU A 331 -10.56 9.24 11.22
N ALA A 332 -11.38 10.19 10.75
CA ALA A 332 -11.72 10.34 9.33
C ALA A 332 -10.49 10.54 8.45
N TYR A 333 -9.56 11.42 8.82
CA TYR A 333 -8.33 11.64 8.07
C TYR A 333 -7.40 10.43 8.10
N ILE A 334 -7.27 9.74 9.24
CA ILE A 334 -6.44 8.54 9.38
C ILE A 334 -7.00 7.41 8.52
N ILE A 335 -8.29 7.12 8.61
CA ILE A 335 -8.95 6.09 7.81
C ILE A 335 -8.86 6.42 6.33
N THR A 336 -9.08 7.68 5.95
CA THR A 336 -8.92 8.13 4.56
C THR A 336 -7.50 7.89 4.06
N SER A 337 -6.49 8.22 4.86
CA SER A 337 -5.09 7.96 4.52
C SER A 337 -4.80 6.46 4.34
N LEU A 338 -5.31 5.62 5.22
CA LEU A 338 -5.12 4.17 5.17
C LEU A 338 -5.76 3.54 3.93
N ILE A 339 -6.96 4.01 3.55
CA ILE A 339 -7.73 3.44 2.43
C ILE A 339 -7.29 4.01 1.08
N SER A 340 -7.05 5.33 1.00
CA SER A 340 -6.69 6.00 -0.25
C SER A 340 -5.19 5.90 -0.58
N GLY A 341 -4.33 5.66 0.43
CA GLY A 341 -2.89 5.78 0.30
C GLY A 341 -2.37 7.22 0.30
N ILE A 342 -3.25 8.22 0.40
CA ILE A 342 -2.88 9.64 0.51
C ILE A 342 -2.35 9.90 1.92
N LYS A 343 -1.12 10.35 2.04
CA LYS A 343 -0.42 10.50 3.33
C LYS A 343 -0.32 11.93 3.82
N HIS A 344 -0.81 12.88 3.04
CA HIS A 344 -0.90 14.30 3.40
C HIS A 344 -2.18 14.90 2.83
N MET A 345 -2.94 15.54 3.70
CA MET A 345 -4.22 16.20 3.39
C MET A 345 -4.35 17.52 4.17
N ASN A 346 -5.06 18.48 3.59
CA ASN A 346 -5.29 19.80 4.18
C ASN A 346 -6.78 20.11 4.22
N TYR A 347 -7.29 20.58 5.35
CA TYR A 347 -8.65 21.08 5.42
C TYR A 347 -8.87 22.27 4.48
N ALA A 348 -9.81 22.14 3.55
CA ALA A 348 -9.86 22.99 2.37
C ALA A 348 -10.91 24.13 2.42
N LEU A 349 -11.88 24.08 3.34
CA LEU A 349 -13.07 24.93 3.25
C LEU A 349 -12.86 26.42 3.56
N GLN A 350 -11.65 26.84 3.93
CA GLN A 350 -11.29 28.26 4.11
C GLN A 350 -10.81 28.95 2.81
N GLY A 351 -10.38 28.18 1.81
CA GLY A 351 -9.85 28.74 0.56
C GLY A 351 -10.93 29.46 -0.26
N PRO A 352 -10.67 30.68 -0.79
CA PRO A 352 -11.68 31.46 -1.52
C PRO A 352 -12.33 30.75 -2.70
N ALA A 353 -11.56 29.94 -3.46
CA ALA A 353 -12.07 29.17 -4.59
C ALA A 353 -12.58 27.78 -4.20
N ASN A 354 -12.40 27.36 -2.94
CA ASN A 354 -12.76 26.04 -2.45
C ASN A 354 -14.24 25.93 -2.01
N VAL A 355 -14.93 27.06 -1.95
CA VAL A 355 -16.31 27.14 -1.47
C VAL A 355 -17.18 27.93 -2.43
N LYS A 356 -18.46 27.55 -2.58
CA LYS A 356 -19.47 28.33 -3.26
C LYS A 356 -19.95 29.42 -2.31
N ARG A 357 -19.67 30.67 -2.62
CA ARG A 357 -20.11 31.82 -1.84
C ARG A 357 -21.25 32.52 -2.54
N LYS A 358 -22.32 32.81 -1.79
CA LYS A 358 -23.41 33.65 -2.30
C LYS A 358 -23.10 35.16 -2.16
N ASP A 359 -22.32 35.58 -1.17
CA ASP A 359 -22.17 37.00 -0.78
C ASP A 359 -20.71 37.44 -0.48
N GLY A 360 -19.70 36.88 -1.11
CA GLY A 360 -18.30 37.39 -1.06
C GLY A 360 -17.49 37.11 0.21
N PHE A 361 -18.12 37.01 1.40
CA PHE A 361 -17.47 36.65 2.66
C PHE A 361 -18.31 35.60 3.41
N ALA A 362 -17.71 34.48 3.80
CA ALA A 362 -18.37 33.52 4.67
C ALA A 362 -18.48 34.11 6.07
N SER A 363 -19.68 34.13 6.64
CA SER A 363 -19.83 34.30 8.08
C SER A 363 -19.30 33.06 8.77
N LEU A 364 -18.68 33.21 9.94
CA LEU A 364 -18.15 32.09 10.74
C LEU A 364 -19.26 31.11 11.19
N ASP A 365 -20.52 31.48 11.06
CA ASP A 365 -21.70 30.75 11.55
C ASP A 365 -22.54 30.12 10.41
N GLY A 366 -22.15 30.27 9.15
CA GLY A 366 -22.89 29.72 8.00
C GLY A 366 -22.40 28.37 7.55
N GLU A 367 -23.28 27.48 7.09
CA GLU A 367 -22.91 26.30 6.33
C GLU A 367 -22.23 26.74 5.04
N VAL A 368 -21.01 26.26 4.85
CA VAL A 368 -20.21 26.57 3.65
C VAL A 368 -20.35 25.43 2.66
N GLU A 369 -20.89 25.69 1.47
CA GLU A 369 -21.00 24.69 0.43
C GLU A 369 -19.63 24.48 -0.24
N PRO A 370 -19.06 23.25 -0.19
CA PRO A 370 -17.79 22.94 -0.85
C PRO A 370 -17.88 23.10 -2.36
N ASN A 371 -16.77 23.52 -2.98
CA ASN A 371 -16.62 23.65 -4.43
C ASN A 371 -15.36 22.92 -4.92
N PRO A 372 -15.30 21.59 -4.77
CA PRO A 372 -14.14 20.81 -5.23
C PRO A 372 -14.04 20.80 -6.76
N ARG A 373 -12.83 20.70 -7.28
CA ARG A 373 -12.56 20.47 -8.71
C ARG A 373 -12.90 19.05 -9.12
N GLN A 374 -12.67 18.10 -8.21
CA GLN A 374 -12.95 16.69 -8.40
C GLN A 374 -13.20 16.03 -7.04
N VAL A 375 -13.99 14.98 -7.03
CA VAL A 375 -14.12 14.06 -5.89
C VAL A 375 -13.72 12.69 -6.37
N ILE A 376 -12.77 12.06 -5.67
CA ILE A 376 -12.32 10.70 -5.94
C ILE A 376 -12.98 9.79 -4.91
N GLU A 377 -13.66 8.76 -5.37
CA GLU A 377 -14.28 7.76 -4.50
C GLU A 377 -13.33 6.56 -4.33
N TYR A 378 -13.12 6.19 -3.09
CA TYR A 378 -12.34 5.02 -2.67
C TYR A 378 -13.27 3.96 -2.05
N PRO A 379 -12.78 2.71 -1.83
CA PRO A 379 -13.52 1.71 -1.06
C PRO A 379 -14.05 2.25 0.27
N GLU A 380 -14.98 1.55 0.88
CA GLU A 380 -15.62 1.92 2.17
C GLU A 380 -16.33 3.28 2.16
N LYS A 381 -16.78 3.73 0.97
CA LYS A 381 -17.44 5.03 0.76
C LYS A 381 -16.59 6.25 1.13
N ILE A 382 -15.28 6.07 1.25
CA ILE A 382 -14.36 7.18 1.47
C ILE A 382 -14.31 8.06 0.23
N LYS A 383 -14.39 9.37 0.44
CA LYS A 383 -14.32 10.38 -0.61
C LYS A 383 -13.23 11.37 -0.29
N VAL A 384 -12.36 11.60 -1.26
CA VAL A 384 -11.35 12.66 -1.18
C VAL A 384 -11.70 13.74 -2.19
N ALA A 385 -11.91 14.93 -1.71
CA ALA A 385 -12.18 16.10 -2.53
C ALA A 385 -10.88 16.82 -2.89
N LEU A 386 -10.77 17.29 -4.11
CA LEU A 386 -9.61 18.01 -4.63
C LEU A 386 -9.95 19.47 -4.88
N TYR A 387 -9.17 20.37 -4.30
CA TYR A 387 -9.43 21.79 -4.29
C TYR A 387 -8.32 22.62 -4.95
N PRO A 388 -8.66 23.78 -5.54
CA PRO A 388 -7.66 24.64 -6.22
C PRO A 388 -6.76 25.42 -5.25
N ASN A 389 -7.21 25.67 -3.99
CA ASN A 389 -6.42 26.38 -3.00
C ASN A 389 -5.92 25.43 -1.90
N CYS A 390 -4.64 25.53 -1.55
CA CYS A 390 -4.10 24.93 -0.35
C CYS A 390 -4.41 25.81 0.87
N VAL A 391 -4.81 25.18 1.97
CA VAL A 391 -5.09 25.85 3.25
C VAL A 391 -4.26 25.17 4.32
N GLY A 392 -3.53 25.94 5.12
CA GLY A 392 -2.59 25.41 6.12
C GLY A 392 -3.08 25.42 7.55
N ALA A 393 -4.36 25.80 7.77
CA ALA A 393 -4.90 25.99 9.11
C ALA A 393 -5.11 24.67 9.88
N PHE A 394 -5.42 23.58 9.18
CA PHE A 394 -5.49 22.22 9.71
C PHE A 394 -4.94 21.25 8.67
N SER A 395 -3.93 20.47 9.03
CA SER A 395 -3.24 19.56 8.11
C SER A 395 -2.93 18.23 8.79
N TYR A 396 -3.07 17.17 8.00
CA TYR A 396 -2.68 15.81 8.37
C TYR A 396 -1.43 15.39 7.63
N TYR A 397 -0.52 14.75 8.34
CA TYR A 397 0.65 14.07 7.79
C TYR A 397 0.78 12.68 8.41
N HIS A 398 0.99 11.68 7.58
CA HIS A 398 1.57 10.43 8.05
C HIS A 398 3.07 10.65 8.29
N ARG A 399 3.63 10.10 9.36
CA ARG A 399 5.05 10.25 9.77
C ARG A 399 6.04 10.08 8.62
N SER A 400 5.81 9.09 7.73
CA SER A 400 6.68 8.83 6.59
C SER A 400 6.83 10.00 5.61
N VAL A 401 5.91 10.96 5.61
CA VAL A 401 6.01 12.19 4.81
C VAL A 401 7.17 13.02 5.35
N ILE A 402 7.14 13.33 6.65
CA ILE A 402 8.16 14.16 7.29
C ILE A 402 9.53 13.47 7.25
N GLU A 403 9.59 12.16 7.47
CA GLU A 403 10.84 11.38 7.35
C GLU A 403 11.45 11.46 5.95
N LYS A 404 10.63 11.61 4.91
CA LYS A 404 11.07 11.64 3.51
C LYS A 404 11.41 13.03 3.00
N ILE A 405 10.53 14.01 3.26
CA ILE A 405 10.66 15.35 2.67
C ILE A 405 11.22 16.40 3.65
N GLY A 406 11.30 16.08 4.94
CA GLY A 406 11.79 16.98 5.97
C GLY A 406 10.73 17.96 6.47
N LEU A 407 11.19 18.99 7.16
CA LEU A 407 10.39 20.03 7.78
C LEU A 407 10.10 21.19 6.81
N PHE A 408 9.28 22.14 7.22
CA PHE A 408 8.96 23.35 6.42
C PHE A 408 10.20 24.22 6.17
N ASP A 409 10.27 24.87 5.01
CA ASP A 409 11.28 25.89 4.73
C ASP A 409 11.01 27.16 5.57
N THR A 410 11.92 27.48 6.46
CA THR A 410 11.83 28.64 7.36
C THR A 410 12.08 29.98 6.70
N ASN A 411 12.42 30.03 5.42
CA ASN A 411 12.43 31.25 4.63
C ASN A 411 11.02 31.83 4.46
N PHE A 412 9.98 30.98 4.49
CA PHE A 412 8.60 31.39 4.54
C PHE A 412 8.18 31.76 5.98
N LYS A 413 8.33 33.03 6.33
CA LYS A 413 8.12 33.48 7.72
C LYS A 413 6.67 33.68 8.13
N ASN A 414 5.80 34.15 7.21
CA ASN A 414 4.46 34.59 7.53
C ASN A 414 3.35 33.92 6.71
N ALA A 415 3.68 33.26 5.59
CA ALA A 415 2.72 32.60 4.71
C ALA A 415 3.47 31.72 3.69
N TRP A 416 2.73 30.87 2.98
CA TRP A 416 3.20 30.00 1.87
C TRP A 416 4.01 28.77 2.29
N GLU A 417 4.43 28.64 3.56
CA GLU A 417 5.18 27.48 4.06
C GLU A 417 4.39 26.18 3.83
N HIS A 418 3.07 26.19 4.06
CA HIS A 418 2.21 25.04 3.86
C HIS A 418 1.99 24.72 2.38
N VAL A 419 1.94 25.72 1.50
CA VAL A 419 1.81 25.52 0.05
C VAL A 419 3.06 24.86 -0.49
N ASP A 420 4.23 25.41 -0.17
CA ASP A 420 5.53 24.85 -0.57
C ASP A 420 5.68 23.40 -0.10
N HIS A 421 5.45 23.15 1.17
CA HIS A 421 5.60 21.81 1.76
C HIS A 421 4.61 20.80 1.17
N THR A 422 3.36 21.21 0.91
CA THR A 422 2.37 20.36 0.24
C THR A 422 2.76 20.05 -1.21
N LEU A 423 3.34 21.02 -1.94
CA LEU A 423 3.86 20.77 -3.29
C LEU A 423 5.05 19.80 -3.28
N VAL A 424 5.94 19.89 -2.29
CA VAL A 424 7.02 18.92 -2.11
C VAL A 424 6.46 17.53 -1.80
N ALA A 425 5.42 17.45 -0.96
CA ALA A 425 4.72 16.19 -0.68
C ALA A 425 4.06 15.61 -1.95
N HIS A 426 3.45 16.45 -2.79
CA HIS A 426 2.89 16.05 -4.09
C HIS A 426 3.97 15.50 -5.03
N LEU A 427 5.09 16.19 -5.19
CA LEU A 427 6.21 15.73 -6.03
C LEU A 427 6.80 14.39 -5.56
N ASN A 428 6.70 14.09 -4.27
CA ASN A 428 7.10 12.82 -3.68
C ASN A 428 5.96 11.78 -3.62
N LYS A 429 4.80 12.04 -4.24
CA LYS A 429 3.64 11.13 -4.34
C LYS A 429 3.00 10.77 -2.98
N PHE A 430 3.01 11.69 -2.04
CA PHE A 430 2.39 11.51 -0.73
C PHE A 430 0.99 12.11 -0.62
N THR A 431 0.58 12.89 -1.61
CA THR A 431 -0.74 13.48 -1.67
C THR A 431 -1.44 13.12 -2.98
N THR A 432 -2.19 14.00 -3.58
CA THR A 432 -3.03 13.71 -4.74
C THR A 432 -2.24 13.33 -5.99
N PRO A 433 -2.84 12.58 -6.93
CA PRO A 433 -2.24 12.33 -8.25
C PRO A 433 -2.24 13.55 -9.18
N PHE A 434 -2.90 14.65 -8.81
CA PHE A 434 -3.08 15.88 -9.61
C PHE A 434 -2.52 17.09 -8.86
N TRP A 435 -2.43 18.24 -9.54
CA TRP A 435 -2.01 19.51 -8.97
C TRP A 435 -3.13 20.22 -8.16
N TRP A 436 -3.97 19.47 -7.51
CA TRP A 436 -4.99 19.95 -6.61
C TRP A 436 -4.77 19.41 -5.20
N PHE A 437 -5.21 20.15 -4.22
CA PHE A 437 -4.96 19.84 -2.82
C PHE A 437 -6.08 18.96 -2.26
N ALA A 438 -5.71 17.90 -1.56
CA ALA A 438 -6.62 16.89 -1.04
C ALA A 438 -7.19 17.26 0.34
N ASP A 439 -8.50 17.01 0.52
CA ASP A 439 -9.22 17.07 1.78
C ASP A 439 -10.24 15.92 1.88
#